data_a1be430769cbef843059ab366337a972
#
_entry.id   a1be430769cbef843059ab366337a972
#
_cell.length_a   1.000
_cell.length_b   1.000
_cell.length_c   1.000
_cell.angle_alpha   90.00
_cell.angle_beta   90.00
_cell.angle_gamma   90.00
#
_symmetry.space_group_name_H-M   'P 1'
#
loop_
_entity.id
_entity.type
_entity.pdbx_description
1 polymer ?
#
loop_
_entity_poly.entity_id
_entity_poly.type
_entity_poly.pdbx_seq_one_letter_code
_entity_poly.pdbx_strand_id
1 'polypeptide(L)'
;MGIKSIIDVQKKKILISQTYPDKDLADVVYNMLVFNNVPPEDIIYTNCDDEVSRIPEGDVGKSGVYDYLRDFFVDSYSTQKIYVIFVTSNNTRRSWGALIEVGAAWITQIEHKIFNIHNFRPEHPLDDEQQWHNSSRNKNGELCMSKLSVDIFAQKIEYICDKLGYRKKARQENKNRLKTLVKVLLK
;
A
#
# COMPACT_ATOMS: atom_id res chain seq x y z
N MET A 1 -4.56 8.83 -44.76
CA MET A 1 -3.70 8.08 -43.82
C MET A 1 -3.98 8.55 -42.44
N GLY A 2 -4.73 7.77 -41.68
CA GLY A 2 -5.09 8.13 -40.26
C GLY A 2 -3.93 7.76 -39.33
N ILE A 3 -3.39 8.77 -38.67
CA ILE A 3 -2.44 8.58 -37.59
C ILE A 3 -3.26 8.00 -36.41
N LYS A 4 -3.16 6.68 -36.20
CA LYS A 4 -3.57 6.09 -34.92
C LYS A 4 -2.64 6.66 -33.87
N SER A 5 -3.14 7.58 -33.05
CA SER A 5 -2.46 7.96 -31.80
C SER A 5 -2.34 6.71 -30.97
N ILE A 6 -1.13 6.16 -30.88
CA ILE A 6 -0.79 5.16 -29.88
C ILE A 6 -0.90 5.90 -28.56
N ILE A 7 -2.03 5.72 -27.86
CA ILE A 7 -2.15 6.15 -26.47
C ILE A 7 -1.19 5.23 -25.72
N ASP A 8 -0.04 5.77 -25.40
CA ASP A 8 0.92 5.11 -24.51
C ASP A 8 0.27 5.02 -23.13
N VAL A 9 -0.38 3.90 -22.86
CA VAL A 9 -1.02 3.65 -21.55
C VAL A 9 0.12 3.40 -20.59
N GLN A 10 0.54 4.47 -19.93
CA GLN A 10 1.58 4.40 -18.90
C GLN A 10 1.19 3.32 -17.87
N LYS A 11 2.03 2.29 -17.74
CA LYS A 11 1.81 1.22 -16.76
C LYS A 11 1.75 1.82 -15.36
N LYS A 12 0.84 1.33 -14.54
CA LYS A 12 0.67 1.75 -13.15
C LYS A 12 1.19 0.65 -12.25
N LYS A 13 1.81 1.02 -11.15
CA LYS A 13 2.26 0.07 -10.13
C LYS A 13 2.06 0.63 -8.74
N ILE A 14 1.58 -0.19 -7.83
CA ILE A 14 1.41 0.11 -6.41
C ILE A 14 2.30 -0.84 -5.62
N LEU A 15 3.26 -0.29 -4.91
CA LEU A 15 4.06 -1.06 -3.94
C LEU A 15 3.41 -0.95 -2.55
N ILE A 16 3.11 -2.08 -1.92
CA ILE A 16 2.75 -2.14 -0.50
C ILE A 16 4.00 -2.53 0.29
N SER A 17 4.62 -1.52 0.89
CA SER A 17 5.78 -1.65 1.79
C SER A 17 5.33 -1.96 3.20
N GLN A 18 5.79 -3.05 3.78
CA GLN A 18 5.40 -3.51 5.11
C GLN A 18 6.49 -4.38 5.76
N THR A 19 6.41 -4.58 7.06
CA THR A 19 7.19 -5.59 7.77
C THR A 19 6.36 -6.86 8.00
N TYR A 20 6.99 -8.03 8.05
CA TYR A 20 6.29 -9.30 8.19
C TYR A 20 5.26 -9.33 9.36
N PRO A 21 5.55 -8.77 10.55
CA PRO A 21 4.57 -8.73 11.63
C PRO A 21 3.33 -7.87 11.37
N ASP A 22 3.36 -7.04 10.33
CA ASP A 22 2.28 -6.11 9.98
C ASP A 22 1.49 -6.56 8.73
N LYS A 23 1.70 -7.83 8.33
CA LYS A 23 1.05 -8.47 7.17
C LYS A 23 -0.48 -8.34 7.20
N ASP A 24 -1.09 -8.49 8.35
CA ASP A 24 -2.55 -8.42 8.51
C ASP A 24 -3.15 -7.08 8.03
N LEU A 25 -2.50 -5.94 8.33
CA LEU A 25 -2.94 -4.64 7.82
C LEU A 25 -2.64 -4.48 6.32
N ALA A 26 -1.50 -4.99 5.86
CA ALA A 26 -1.15 -4.98 4.44
C ALA A 26 -2.14 -5.83 3.61
N ASP A 27 -2.57 -6.98 4.13
CA ASP A 27 -3.62 -7.81 3.51
C ASP A 27 -4.96 -7.06 3.42
N VAL A 28 -5.32 -6.29 4.44
CA VAL A 28 -6.52 -5.43 4.40
C VAL A 28 -6.38 -4.37 3.31
N VAL A 29 -5.23 -3.70 3.21
CA VAL A 29 -4.96 -2.71 2.15
C VAL A 29 -5.08 -3.35 0.78
N TYR A 30 -4.42 -4.49 0.55
CA TYR A 30 -4.48 -5.27 -0.69
C TYR A 30 -5.93 -5.60 -1.08
N ASN A 31 -6.68 -6.23 -0.15
CA ASN A 31 -8.07 -6.61 -0.37
C ASN A 31 -8.96 -5.40 -0.71
N MET A 32 -8.71 -4.24 -0.11
CA MET A 32 -9.46 -3.03 -0.39
C MET A 32 -9.12 -2.42 -1.75
N LEU A 33 -7.87 -2.52 -2.21
CA LEU A 33 -7.47 -2.10 -3.56
C LEU A 33 -8.12 -2.99 -4.62
N VAL A 34 -8.04 -4.31 -4.48
CA VAL A 34 -8.68 -5.27 -5.39
C VAL A 34 -10.21 -5.08 -5.42
N PHE A 35 -10.84 -4.86 -4.26
CA PHE A 35 -12.27 -4.54 -4.19
C PHE A 35 -12.63 -3.27 -4.98
N ASN A 36 -11.71 -2.31 -5.09
CA ASN A 36 -11.85 -1.08 -5.89
C ASN A 36 -11.34 -1.24 -7.33
N ASN A 37 -11.34 -2.45 -7.87
CA ASN A 37 -10.97 -2.77 -9.25
C ASN A 37 -9.51 -2.43 -9.62
N VAL A 38 -8.60 -2.40 -8.65
CA VAL A 38 -7.17 -2.39 -8.93
C VAL A 38 -6.78 -3.81 -9.34
N PRO A 39 -6.22 -4.02 -10.54
CA PRO A 39 -5.78 -5.35 -10.96
C PRO A 39 -4.68 -5.88 -10.04
N PRO A 40 -4.69 -7.16 -9.65
CA PRO A 40 -3.63 -7.77 -8.85
C PRO A 40 -2.23 -7.58 -9.45
N GLU A 41 -2.11 -7.66 -10.77
CA GLU A 41 -0.86 -7.46 -11.51
C GLU A 41 -0.29 -6.04 -11.41
N ASP A 42 -1.09 -5.07 -11.01
CA ASP A 42 -0.65 -3.69 -10.77
C ASP A 42 -0.18 -3.47 -9.32
N ILE A 43 -0.36 -4.47 -8.44
CA ILE A 43 0.05 -4.41 -7.04
C ILE A 43 1.29 -5.27 -6.82
N ILE A 44 2.27 -4.72 -6.12
CA ILE A 44 3.48 -5.43 -5.69
C ILE A 44 3.46 -5.50 -4.17
N TYR A 45 3.48 -6.72 -3.64
CA TYR A 45 3.37 -6.95 -2.22
C TYR A 45 4.16 -8.21 -1.84
N THR A 46 5.31 -8.05 -1.16
CA THR A 46 6.28 -9.12 -0.89
C THR A 46 5.69 -10.36 -0.21
N ASN A 47 4.77 -10.17 0.74
CA ASN A 47 4.16 -11.27 1.50
C ASN A 47 2.72 -11.57 1.06
N CYS A 48 2.34 -11.21 -0.16
CA CYS A 48 1.01 -11.48 -0.69
C CYS A 48 0.78 -13.00 -0.84
N ASP A 49 -0.43 -13.46 -0.50
CA ASP A 49 -0.82 -14.84 -0.77
C ASP A 49 -1.17 -15.05 -2.25
N ASP A 50 -1.53 -13.96 -2.96
CA ASP A 50 -1.74 -13.98 -4.40
C ASP A 50 -0.40 -13.95 -5.14
N GLU A 51 -0.12 -15.02 -5.91
CA GLU A 51 1.14 -15.19 -6.64
C GLU A 51 1.39 -14.08 -7.67
N VAL A 52 0.34 -13.50 -8.26
CA VAL A 52 0.46 -12.45 -9.27
C VAL A 52 0.99 -11.14 -8.68
N SER A 53 0.63 -10.86 -7.42
CA SER A 53 1.06 -9.66 -6.69
C SER A 53 2.34 -9.88 -5.89
N ARG A 54 2.77 -11.13 -5.73
CA ARG A 54 3.98 -11.47 -4.97
C ARG A 54 5.22 -11.17 -5.78
N ILE A 55 6.26 -10.63 -5.12
CA ILE A 55 7.58 -10.57 -5.72
C ILE A 55 8.08 -12.02 -5.93
N PRO A 56 8.47 -12.41 -7.16
CA PRO A 56 8.90 -13.77 -7.45
C PRO A 56 10.07 -14.21 -6.55
N GLU A 57 9.93 -15.37 -5.91
CA GLU A 57 11.01 -15.96 -5.09
C GLU A 57 12.04 -16.73 -5.95
N GLY A 58 11.74 -16.99 -7.23
CA GLY A 58 12.34 -18.05 -8.02
C GLY A 58 13.82 -17.92 -8.33
N ASP A 59 14.34 -16.82 -8.81
CA ASP A 59 15.76 -16.64 -9.15
C ASP A 59 16.50 -15.69 -8.22
N VAL A 60 15.86 -15.38 -7.13
CA VAL A 60 16.18 -14.24 -6.33
C VAL A 60 16.58 -14.74 -4.96
N GLY A 61 17.83 -15.08 -4.74
CA GLY A 61 18.38 -15.28 -3.42
C GLY A 61 17.98 -14.10 -2.50
N LYS A 62 18.31 -14.13 -1.21
CA LYS A 62 17.95 -13.04 -0.27
C LYS A 62 18.30 -11.63 -0.77
N SER A 63 19.26 -11.48 -1.69
CA SER A 63 19.61 -10.22 -2.35
C SER A 63 18.58 -9.76 -3.38
N GLY A 64 17.86 -10.64 -3.99
CA GLY A 64 17.07 -10.30 -5.14
C GLY A 64 15.76 -9.60 -4.89
N VAL A 65 15.15 -9.73 -3.69
CA VAL A 65 14.04 -8.84 -3.31
C VAL A 65 14.53 -7.39 -3.30
N TYR A 66 15.73 -7.14 -2.80
CA TYR A 66 16.33 -5.80 -2.81
C TYR A 66 16.69 -5.34 -4.22
N ASP A 67 17.19 -6.22 -5.08
CA ASP A 67 17.48 -5.91 -6.49
C ASP A 67 16.18 -5.60 -7.23
N TYR A 68 15.14 -6.39 -7.04
CA TYR A 68 13.81 -6.11 -7.60
C TYR A 68 13.27 -4.75 -7.15
N LEU A 69 13.36 -4.44 -5.85
CA LEU A 69 12.90 -3.16 -5.32
C LEU A 69 13.75 -1.99 -5.84
N ARG A 70 15.06 -2.16 -5.96
CA ARG A 70 15.93 -1.16 -6.59
C ARG A 70 15.48 -0.89 -8.02
N ASP A 71 15.31 -1.93 -8.82
CA ASP A 71 14.89 -1.82 -10.22
C ASP A 71 13.48 -1.20 -10.31
N PHE A 72 12.58 -1.56 -9.39
CA PHE A 72 11.27 -0.91 -9.26
C PHE A 72 11.39 0.60 -9.07
N PHE A 73 12.24 1.08 -8.15
CA PHE A 73 12.39 2.51 -7.89
C PHE A 73 13.19 3.24 -8.98
N VAL A 74 14.17 2.61 -9.59
CA VAL A 74 15.06 3.23 -10.60
C VAL A 74 14.44 3.19 -11.99
N ASP A 75 14.06 2.02 -12.46
CA ASP A 75 13.61 1.83 -13.84
C ASP A 75 12.17 2.25 -14.06
N SER A 76 11.32 2.02 -13.05
CA SER A 76 9.90 2.33 -13.17
C SER A 76 9.60 3.83 -13.04
N TYR A 77 10.48 4.60 -12.37
CA TYR A 77 10.30 6.04 -12.16
C TYR A 77 10.16 6.83 -13.49
N SER A 78 10.89 6.43 -14.51
CA SER A 78 10.89 7.11 -15.81
C SER A 78 9.78 6.65 -16.77
N THR A 79 9.23 5.45 -16.57
CA THR A 79 8.35 4.78 -17.54
C THR A 79 6.96 4.44 -17.01
N GLN A 80 6.76 4.47 -15.69
CA GLN A 80 5.52 4.02 -15.06
C GLN A 80 4.99 5.06 -14.06
N LYS A 81 3.68 5.04 -13.83
CA LYS A 81 3.07 5.78 -12.72
C LYS A 81 3.13 4.93 -11.45
N ILE A 82 4.07 5.25 -10.58
CA ILE A 82 4.31 4.52 -9.34
C ILE A 82 3.61 5.18 -8.17
N TYR A 83 3.09 4.35 -7.26
CA TYR A 83 2.53 4.76 -5.99
C TYR A 83 3.02 3.84 -4.88
N VAL A 84 3.37 4.38 -3.71
CA VAL A 84 3.82 3.57 -2.58
C VAL A 84 2.82 3.68 -1.43
N ILE A 85 2.50 2.55 -0.83
CA ILE A 85 1.69 2.46 0.38
C ILE A 85 2.59 1.93 1.50
N PHE A 86 2.83 2.74 2.51
CA PHE A 86 3.56 2.32 3.69
C PHE A 86 2.60 1.83 4.78
N VAL A 87 2.76 0.57 5.17
CA VAL A 87 2.16 0.03 6.39
C VAL A 87 3.18 0.17 7.51
N THR A 88 2.92 1.09 8.45
CA THR A 88 3.89 1.49 9.47
C THR A 88 3.48 1.07 10.87
N SER A 89 4.46 0.65 11.65
CA SER A 89 4.36 0.32 13.06
C SER A 89 5.71 0.50 13.76
N ASN A 90 5.79 0.16 15.04
CA ASN A 90 7.07 0.09 15.74
C ASN A 90 8.07 -0.91 15.10
N ASN A 91 7.61 -1.86 14.29
CA ASN A 91 8.47 -2.80 13.56
C ASN A 91 9.20 -2.12 12.41
N THR A 92 8.60 -1.09 11.78
CA THR A 92 9.17 -0.35 10.65
C THR A 92 10.56 0.19 10.98
N ARG A 93 10.73 0.78 12.17
CA ARG A 93 12.04 1.33 12.63
C ARG A 93 13.15 0.29 12.76
N ARG A 94 12.79 -0.99 12.86
CA ARG A 94 13.72 -2.11 13.05
C ARG A 94 14.00 -2.89 11.77
N SER A 95 13.33 -2.54 10.69
CA SER A 95 13.45 -3.20 9.39
C SER A 95 14.32 -2.38 8.44
N TRP A 96 15.53 -2.86 8.15
CA TRP A 96 16.39 -2.24 7.15
C TRP A 96 15.72 -2.14 5.78
N GLY A 97 14.98 -3.18 5.37
CA GLY A 97 14.24 -3.18 4.11
C GLY A 97 13.21 -2.05 4.05
N ALA A 98 12.37 -1.92 5.07
CA ALA A 98 11.37 -0.86 5.14
C ALA A 98 12.02 0.54 5.15
N LEU A 99 13.14 0.73 5.85
CA LEU A 99 13.86 2.01 5.87
C LEU A 99 14.50 2.36 4.52
N ILE A 100 15.01 1.35 3.78
CA ILE A 100 15.53 1.55 2.43
C ILE A 100 14.41 1.97 1.48
N GLU A 101 13.23 1.33 1.55
CA GLU A 101 12.06 1.69 0.73
C GLU A 101 11.57 3.11 1.02
N VAL A 102 11.54 3.51 2.30
CA VAL A 102 11.23 4.89 2.71
C VAL A 102 12.22 5.88 2.10
N GLY A 103 13.52 5.59 2.20
CA GLY A 103 14.58 6.44 1.63
C GLY A 103 14.48 6.54 0.12
N ALA A 104 14.21 5.42 -0.58
CA ALA A 104 14.05 5.39 -2.02
C ALA A 104 12.84 6.22 -2.47
N ALA A 105 11.68 6.04 -1.83
CA ALA A 105 10.48 6.82 -2.13
C ALA A 105 10.67 8.32 -1.89
N TRP A 106 11.38 8.68 -0.82
CA TRP A 106 11.68 10.07 -0.51
C TRP A 106 12.62 10.72 -1.54
N ILE A 107 13.71 10.05 -1.89
CA ILE A 107 14.68 10.57 -2.89
C ILE A 107 14.01 10.74 -4.26
N THR A 108 13.17 9.79 -4.65
CA THR A 108 12.47 9.80 -5.94
C THR A 108 11.19 10.63 -5.93
N GLN A 109 10.80 11.21 -4.78
CA GLN A 109 9.58 12.02 -4.60
C GLN A 109 8.30 11.30 -5.07
N ILE A 110 8.25 9.98 -4.91
CA ILE A 110 7.08 9.18 -5.28
C ILE A 110 5.92 9.48 -4.33
N GLU A 111 4.73 9.67 -4.91
CA GLU A 111 3.50 9.84 -4.12
C GLU A 111 3.24 8.61 -3.25
N HIS A 112 2.86 8.82 -2.00
CA HIS A 112 2.60 7.74 -1.06
C HIS A 112 1.41 8.02 -0.13
N LYS A 113 0.96 6.98 0.55
CA LYS A 113 0.02 7.01 1.68
C LYS A 113 0.46 6.05 2.78
N ILE A 114 0.15 6.43 4.01
CA ILE A 114 0.54 5.69 5.20
C ILE A 114 -0.69 5.08 5.87
N PHE A 115 -0.59 3.79 6.21
CA PHE A 115 -1.52 3.07 7.06
C PHE A 115 -0.79 2.59 8.31
N ASN A 116 -1.16 3.09 9.48
CA ASN A 116 -0.39 2.89 10.70
C ASN A 116 -1.08 2.01 11.74
N ILE A 117 -0.28 1.31 12.54
CA ILE A 117 -0.70 0.43 13.64
C ILE A 117 -0.28 1.05 14.98
N HIS A 118 -1.13 0.91 16.00
CA HIS A 118 -0.87 1.33 17.37
C HIS A 118 -0.48 2.81 17.53
N ASN A 119 -1.17 3.69 16.81
CA ASN A 119 -0.88 5.13 16.81
C ASN A 119 0.57 5.48 16.42
N PHE A 120 1.31 4.56 15.83
CA PHE A 120 2.65 4.83 15.35
C PHE A 120 2.58 5.89 14.25
N ARG A 121 3.19 7.04 14.50
CA ARG A 121 3.35 8.11 13.52
C ARG A 121 4.81 8.18 13.14
N PRO A 122 5.15 7.92 11.87
CA PRO A 122 6.53 8.12 11.43
C PRO A 122 6.94 9.59 11.55
N GLU A 123 8.23 9.78 11.66
CA GLU A 123 8.88 11.09 11.57
C GLU A 123 9.24 11.39 10.12
N HIS A 124 9.78 12.59 9.86
CA HIS A 124 10.30 12.93 8.54
C HIS A 124 11.17 11.77 7.98
N PRO A 125 11.03 11.41 6.71
CA PRO A 125 10.25 12.04 5.63
C PRO A 125 8.82 11.50 5.43
N LEU A 126 8.27 10.74 6.35
CA LEU A 126 6.94 10.15 6.26
C LEU A 126 5.91 10.83 7.18
N ASP A 127 6.12 12.07 7.58
CA ASP A 127 5.26 12.81 8.51
C ASP A 127 4.27 13.77 7.86
N ASP A 128 4.07 13.68 6.54
CA ASP A 128 3.27 14.59 5.74
C ASP A 128 1.77 14.27 5.68
N GLU A 129 1.31 13.25 6.41
CA GLU A 129 -0.09 12.88 6.45
C GLU A 129 -0.95 13.87 7.23
N GLN A 130 -1.94 14.47 6.56
CA GLN A 130 -2.91 15.38 7.20
C GLN A 130 -3.91 14.63 8.10
N GLN A 131 -4.26 13.40 7.75
CA GLN A 131 -5.21 12.58 8.49
C GLN A 131 -4.62 11.19 8.76
N TRP A 132 -4.38 10.91 10.03
CA TRP A 132 -3.83 9.65 10.45
C TRP A 132 -4.93 8.60 10.62
N HIS A 133 -4.80 7.53 9.86
CA HIS A 133 -5.49 6.29 10.15
C HIS A 133 -4.76 5.57 11.29
N ASN A 134 -5.52 5.07 12.26
CA ASN A 134 -4.98 4.25 13.34
C ASN A 134 -5.70 2.92 13.39
N SER A 135 -4.95 1.82 13.34
CA SER A 135 -5.43 0.50 13.71
C SER A 135 -4.75 0.03 14.99
N SER A 136 -5.30 -1.00 15.61
CA SER A 136 -4.73 -1.65 16.78
C SER A 136 -5.00 -3.14 16.74
N ARG A 137 -4.34 -3.91 17.57
CA ARG A 137 -4.68 -5.33 17.78
C ARG A 137 -5.31 -5.50 19.15
N ASN A 138 -6.38 -6.27 19.23
CA ASN A 138 -6.98 -6.66 20.50
C ASN A 138 -6.14 -7.74 21.20
N LYS A 139 -6.59 -8.21 22.36
CA LYS A 139 -5.92 -9.26 23.15
C LYS A 139 -5.76 -10.60 22.41
N ASN A 140 -6.59 -10.84 21.39
CA ASN A 140 -6.55 -12.05 20.56
C ASN A 140 -5.69 -11.85 19.29
N GLY A 141 -5.04 -10.70 19.12
CA GLY A 141 -4.26 -10.38 17.94
C GLY A 141 -5.08 -9.88 16.74
N GLU A 142 -6.42 -9.79 16.83
CA GLU A 142 -7.27 -9.36 15.73
C GLU A 142 -7.12 -7.86 15.46
N LEU A 143 -7.07 -7.48 14.20
CA LEU A 143 -6.97 -6.08 13.78
C LEU A 143 -8.28 -5.34 14.08
N CYS A 144 -8.15 -4.21 14.78
CA CYS A 144 -9.26 -3.39 15.23
C CYS A 144 -9.13 -1.94 14.72
N MET A 145 -10.26 -1.32 14.42
CA MET A 145 -10.33 0.10 14.01
C MET A 145 -11.52 0.80 14.70
N SER A 146 -11.35 2.07 15.01
CA SER A 146 -12.47 2.93 15.37
C SER A 146 -13.33 3.26 14.15
N LYS A 147 -14.56 3.75 14.34
CA LYS A 147 -15.41 4.22 13.23
C LYS A 147 -14.73 5.32 12.40
N LEU A 148 -14.01 6.23 13.08
CA LEU A 148 -13.25 7.28 12.42
C LEU A 148 -12.10 6.71 11.59
N SER A 149 -11.34 5.75 12.13
CA SER A 149 -10.26 5.09 11.40
C SER A 149 -10.78 4.33 10.17
N VAL A 150 -11.96 3.71 10.25
CA VAL A 150 -12.62 3.08 9.09
C VAL A 150 -12.93 4.11 8.00
N ASP A 151 -13.39 5.31 8.38
CA ASP A 151 -13.70 6.36 7.42
C ASP A 151 -12.43 6.92 6.76
N ILE A 152 -11.40 7.21 7.55
CA ILE A 152 -10.11 7.69 7.04
C ILE A 152 -9.45 6.64 6.13
N PHE A 153 -9.50 5.36 6.50
CA PHE A 153 -8.98 4.27 5.68
C PHE A 153 -9.68 4.24 4.30
N ALA A 154 -11.01 4.27 4.30
CA ALA A 154 -11.79 4.29 3.06
C ALA A 154 -11.43 5.51 2.19
N GLN A 155 -11.25 6.69 2.80
CA GLN A 155 -10.81 7.90 2.08
C GLN A 155 -9.44 7.73 1.43
N LYS A 156 -8.48 7.13 2.13
CA LYS A 156 -7.13 6.89 1.59
C LYS A 156 -7.17 5.94 0.39
N ILE A 157 -7.93 4.84 0.47
CA ILE A 157 -8.10 3.92 -0.66
C ILE A 157 -8.73 4.62 -1.86
N GLU A 158 -9.79 5.41 -1.64
CA GLU A 158 -10.43 6.17 -2.72
C GLU A 158 -9.47 7.19 -3.35
N TYR A 159 -8.67 7.89 -2.54
CA TYR A 159 -7.66 8.81 -3.02
C TYR A 159 -6.62 8.12 -3.92
N ILE A 160 -6.11 6.96 -3.49
CA ILE A 160 -5.14 6.17 -4.27
C ILE A 160 -5.75 5.75 -5.62
N CYS A 161 -6.99 5.25 -5.61
CA CYS A 161 -7.68 4.86 -6.83
C CYS A 161 -7.88 6.05 -7.78
N ASP A 162 -8.31 7.22 -7.27
CA ASP A 162 -8.48 8.44 -8.08
C ASP A 162 -7.15 8.89 -8.70
N LYS A 163 -6.09 8.94 -7.90
CA LYS A 163 -4.75 9.34 -8.37
C LYS A 163 -4.23 8.47 -9.49
N LEU A 164 -4.51 7.19 -9.42
CA LEU A 164 -4.08 6.20 -10.41
C LEU A 164 -5.12 6.00 -11.53
N GLY A 165 -6.31 6.61 -11.42
CA GLY A 165 -7.37 6.50 -12.42
C GLY A 165 -8.03 5.12 -12.47
N TYR A 166 -8.13 4.43 -11.33
CA TYR A 166 -8.94 3.22 -11.18
C TYR A 166 -10.38 3.59 -10.81
N ARG A 167 -11.33 2.76 -11.25
CA ARG A 167 -12.74 2.92 -10.92
C ARG A 167 -13.00 2.47 -9.48
N LYS A 168 -13.10 3.44 -8.57
CA LYS A 168 -13.39 3.15 -7.15
C LYS A 168 -14.85 2.83 -6.90
N LYS A 169 -15.12 2.13 -5.80
CA LYS A 169 -16.44 1.93 -5.20
C LYS A 169 -16.88 3.18 -4.42
N ALA A 170 -18.20 3.27 -4.14
CA ALA A 170 -18.70 4.33 -3.29
C ALA A 170 -18.15 4.22 -1.85
N ARG A 171 -18.02 5.38 -1.16
CA ARG A 171 -17.52 5.44 0.21
C ARG A 171 -18.21 4.45 1.16
N GLN A 172 -19.52 4.35 1.07
CA GLN A 172 -20.28 3.46 1.94
C GLN A 172 -20.00 1.98 1.65
N GLU A 173 -19.79 1.60 0.39
CA GLU A 173 -19.39 0.24 0.01
C GLU A 173 -18.01 -0.09 0.55
N ASN A 174 -17.05 0.84 0.42
CA ASN A 174 -15.72 0.71 0.99
C ASN A 174 -15.74 0.52 2.51
N LYS A 175 -16.53 1.34 3.21
CA LYS A 175 -16.71 1.21 4.67
C LYS A 175 -17.34 -0.13 5.05
N ASN A 176 -18.34 -0.59 4.31
CA ASN A 176 -18.99 -1.87 4.57
C ASN A 176 -18.03 -3.04 4.33
N ARG A 177 -17.28 -3.01 3.22
CA ARG A 177 -16.25 -4.02 2.94
C ARG A 177 -15.18 -4.04 4.02
N LEU A 178 -14.67 -2.89 4.41
CA LEU A 178 -13.63 -2.81 5.45
C LEU A 178 -14.09 -3.41 6.79
N LYS A 179 -15.37 -3.21 7.18
CA LYS A 179 -15.97 -3.80 8.39
C LYS A 179 -16.04 -5.34 8.35
N THR A 180 -15.95 -5.97 7.18
CA THR A 180 -15.85 -7.43 7.08
C THR A 180 -14.42 -7.94 7.23
N LEU A 181 -13.43 -7.07 7.10
CA LEU A 181 -12.00 -7.42 7.16
C LEU A 181 -11.38 -7.12 8.53
N VAL A 182 -11.98 -6.20 9.29
CA VAL A 182 -11.44 -5.77 10.59
C VAL A 182 -12.56 -5.70 11.64
N LYS A 183 -12.18 -5.79 12.90
CA LYS A 183 -13.11 -5.59 14.02
C LYS A 183 -13.31 -4.10 14.29
N VAL A 184 -14.55 -3.63 14.20
CA VAL A 184 -14.87 -2.22 14.47
C VAL A 184 -15.17 -2.01 15.93
N LEU A 185 -14.44 -1.09 16.56
CA LEU A 185 -14.66 -0.69 17.96
C LEU A 185 -15.86 0.24 18.06
N LEU A 186 -16.74 -0.02 19.03
CA LEU A 186 -17.99 0.75 19.24
C LEU A 186 -17.79 2.08 19.98
N LYS A 187 -16.54 2.51 20.21
CA LYS A 187 -16.26 3.80 20.84
C LYS A 187 -16.16 4.91 19.83
#